data_d65875ce173d4ff36204f7958716f878
#
_entry.id   d65875ce173d4ff36204f7958716f878
#
_cell.length_a   1.000
_cell.length_b   1.000
_cell.length_c   1.000
_cell.angle_alpha   90.00
_cell.angle_beta   90.00
_cell.angle_gamma   90.00
#
_symmetry.space_group_name_H-M   'P 1'
#
loop_
_entity.id
_entity.type
_entity.pdbx_description
1 polymer ?
#
loop_
_entity_poly.entity_id
_entity_poly.type
_entity_poly.pdbx_seq_one_letter_code
_entity_poly.pdbx_strand_id
1 'polypeptide(L)'
;MIRVSLALLLSLATLASASAEEKKATATKLKGLLITGGCCHDYNNQKLIITEGLSQRVSISWDIVHEGGTGRDHKVSVYKEPGWAKKYDVIVHNECFGAVKDDAFVKSIS
;
A
#
# COMPACT_ATOMS: atom_id res chain seq x y z
N MET A 1 -80.61 27.77 11.46
CA MET A 1 -79.27 28.25 11.14
C MET A 1 -78.29 27.27 11.80
N ILE A 2 -77.76 26.34 11.05
CA ILE A 2 -76.82 25.36 11.56
C ILE A 2 -75.43 25.80 11.10
N ARG A 3 -74.55 26.12 12.08
CA ARG A 3 -73.14 26.44 11.80
C ARG A 3 -72.31 25.14 11.92
N VAL A 4 -71.84 24.63 10.81
CA VAL A 4 -70.91 23.51 10.75
C VAL A 4 -69.48 24.08 10.85
N SER A 5 -68.81 23.86 11.97
CA SER A 5 -67.38 24.17 12.13
C SER A 5 -66.54 23.02 11.62
N LEU A 6 -65.87 23.26 10.52
CA LEU A 6 -64.88 22.32 9.92
C LEU A 6 -63.53 22.51 10.62
N ALA A 7 -63.20 21.57 11.51
CA ALA A 7 -61.89 21.54 12.14
C ALA A 7 -60.88 20.82 11.21
N LEU A 8 -59.96 21.59 10.66
CA LEU A 8 -58.87 21.08 9.84
C LEU A 8 -57.72 20.60 10.73
N LEU A 9 -57.60 19.29 10.90
CA LEU A 9 -56.49 18.67 11.60
C LEU A 9 -55.27 18.60 10.64
N LEU A 10 -54.29 19.47 10.89
CA LEU A 10 -53.00 19.43 10.22
C LEU A 10 -52.12 18.42 10.94
N SER A 11 -51.98 17.20 10.36
CA SER A 11 -51.02 16.20 10.84
C SER A 11 -49.64 16.52 10.31
N LEU A 12 -48.76 16.99 11.19
CA LEU A 12 -47.33 17.23 10.90
C LEU A 12 -46.59 15.87 10.91
N ALA A 13 -46.32 15.32 9.73
CA ALA A 13 -45.46 14.15 9.61
C ALA A 13 -44.00 14.59 9.75
N THR A 14 -43.38 14.30 10.90
CA THR A 14 -41.94 14.47 11.09
C THR A 14 -41.19 13.34 10.39
N LEU A 15 -40.54 13.65 9.26
CA LEU A 15 -39.56 12.75 8.64
C LEU A 15 -38.32 12.73 9.54
N ALA A 16 -38.16 11.64 10.30
CA ALA A 16 -36.90 11.33 10.95
C ALA A 16 -35.88 10.92 9.88
N SER A 17 -34.98 11.83 9.52
CA SER A 17 -33.82 11.51 8.71
C SER A 17 -32.86 10.67 9.55
N ALA A 18 -32.88 9.36 9.36
CA ALA A 18 -31.83 8.48 9.85
C ALA A 18 -30.57 8.74 9.04
N SER A 19 -29.67 9.57 9.56
CA SER A 19 -28.31 9.66 9.06
C SER A 19 -27.60 8.36 9.39
N ALA A 20 -27.44 7.49 8.39
CA ALA A 20 -26.53 6.35 8.48
C ALA A 20 -25.12 6.93 8.60
N GLU A 21 -24.55 6.91 9.80
CA GLU A 21 -23.11 7.10 9.99
C GLU A 21 -22.41 5.95 9.28
N GLU A 22 -21.91 6.24 8.07
CA GLU A 22 -21.02 5.36 7.33
C GLU A 22 -19.74 5.22 8.16
N LYS A 23 -19.65 4.12 8.93
CA LYS A 23 -18.47 3.77 9.71
C LYS A 23 -17.31 3.58 8.74
N LYS A 24 -16.56 4.66 8.49
CA LYS A 24 -15.34 4.65 7.67
C LYS A 24 -14.38 3.63 8.29
N ALA A 25 -14.35 2.44 7.69
CA ALA A 25 -13.38 1.42 8.07
C ALA A 25 -12.00 2.06 7.90
N THR A 26 -11.26 2.22 9.00
CA THR A 26 -9.86 2.66 8.96
C THR A 26 -9.09 1.55 8.30
N ALA A 27 -8.81 1.72 7.01
CA ALA A 27 -7.99 0.77 6.26
C ALA A 27 -6.63 0.65 6.96
N THR A 28 -6.28 -0.56 7.36
CA THR A 28 -4.98 -0.85 7.98
C THR A 28 -3.89 -0.45 7.00
N LYS A 29 -2.91 0.35 7.46
CA LYS A 29 -1.79 0.79 6.64
C LYS A 29 -0.89 -0.41 6.34
N LEU A 30 -0.71 -0.73 5.07
CA LEU A 30 0.19 -1.79 4.62
C LEU A 30 1.65 -1.41 4.89
N LYS A 31 2.49 -2.42 5.08
CA LYS A 31 3.93 -2.29 5.16
C LYS A 31 4.57 -2.91 3.91
N GLY A 32 5.19 -2.06 3.07
CA GLY A 32 5.86 -2.46 1.85
C GLY A 32 7.38 -2.48 2.01
N LEU A 33 8.04 -3.39 1.30
CA LEU A 33 9.47 -3.38 1.07
C LEU A 33 9.73 -3.22 -0.42
N LEU A 34 10.53 -2.23 -0.80
CA LEU A 34 11.09 -2.10 -2.13
C LEU A 34 12.58 -2.41 -2.09
N ILE A 35 13.00 -3.43 -2.87
CA ILE A 35 14.39 -3.78 -3.07
C ILE A 35 14.77 -3.33 -4.47
N THR A 36 15.83 -2.53 -4.60
CA THR A 36 16.17 -1.88 -5.86
C THR A 36 17.69 -1.68 -6.00
N GLY A 37 18.17 -1.59 -7.22
CA GLY A 37 19.59 -1.35 -7.53
C GLY A 37 20.15 -2.26 -8.61
N GLY A 38 21.40 -2.07 -8.92
CA GLY A 38 22.11 -2.84 -9.94
C GLY A 38 22.31 -2.09 -11.25
N CYS A 39 22.70 -2.86 -12.31
CA CYS A 39 22.96 -2.29 -13.61
C CYS A 39 21.69 -1.97 -14.41
N CYS A 40 21.86 -1.17 -15.42
CA CYS A 40 21.05 -1.18 -16.65
C CYS A 40 19.76 -0.33 -16.59
N HIS A 41 19.37 0.20 -15.44
CA HIS A 41 18.20 1.04 -15.27
C HIS A 41 18.45 2.22 -14.31
N ASP A 42 17.59 3.23 -14.38
CA ASP A 42 17.62 4.37 -13.46
C ASP A 42 16.82 4.07 -12.18
N TYR A 43 17.43 3.30 -11.29
CA TYR A 43 16.82 2.91 -10.02
C TYR A 43 16.59 4.10 -9.07
N ASN A 44 17.32 5.19 -9.22
CA ASN A 44 17.09 6.40 -8.43
C ASN A 44 15.71 7.00 -8.70
N ASN A 45 15.31 7.09 -9.97
CA ASN A 45 13.99 7.56 -10.34
C ASN A 45 12.92 6.47 -10.19
N GLN A 46 13.22 5.22 -10.56
CA GLN A 46 12.25 4.13 -10.48
C GLN A 46 11.73 3.90 -9.06
N LYS A 47 12.58 3.96 -8.03
CA LYS A 47 12.14 3.80 -6.64
C LYS A 47 11.09 4.85 -6.24
N LEU A 48 11.24 6.09 -6.69
CA LEU A 48 10.29 7.17 -6.40
C LEU A 48 8.97 6.94 -7.15
N ILE A 49 9.04 6.62 -8.45
CA ILE A 49 7.87 6.33 -9.26
C ILE A 49 7.03 5.19 -8.65
N ILE A 50 7.69 4.12 -8.22
CA ILE A 50 7.01 2.95 -7.63
C ILE A 50 6.38 3.32 -6.28
N THR A 51 7.16 3.87 -5.36
CA THR A 51 6.68 4.13 -4.00
C THR A 51 5.64 5.24 -3.95
N GLU A 52 5.84 6.34 -4.65
CA GLU A 52 4.88 7.44 -4.72
C GLU A 52 3.62 7.03 -5.49
N GLY A 53 3.78 6.37 -6.64
CA GLY A 53 2.66 5.93 -7.46
C GLY A 53 1.73 4.94 -6.74
N LEU A 54 2.27 4.03 -5.94
CA LEU A 54 1.48 3.11 -5.14
C LEU A 54 0.87 3.80 -3.92
N SER A 55 1.62 4.67 -3.25
CA SER A 55 1.14 5.40 -2.06
C SER A 55 -0.03 6.36 -2.36
N GLN A 56 -0.19 6.80 -3.61
CA GLN A 56 -1.35 7.58 -4.04
C GLN A 56 -2.63 6.73 -4.17
N ARG A 57 -2.52 5.42 -4.23
CA ARG A 57 -3.61 4.48 -4.50
C ARG A 57 -3.99 3.63 -3.31
N VAL A 58 -3.02 3.33 -2.45
CA VAL A 58 -3.23 2.50 -1.25
C VAL A 58 -2.52 3.11 -0.05
N SER A 59 -3.07 2.89 1.15
CA SER A 59 -2.42 3.30 2.40
C SER A 59 -1.26 2.34 2.68
N ILE A 60 -0.02 2.75 2.38
CA ILE A 60 1.18 1.93 2.51
C ILE A 60 2.35 2.77 3.03
N SER A 61 3.21 2.16 3.84
CA SER A 61 4.52 2.69 4.23
C SER A 61 5.61 1.82 3.64
N TRP A 62 6.70 2.43 3.20
CA TRP A 62 7.79 1.76 2.51
C TRP A 62 9.07 1.73 3.34
N ASP A 63 9.67 0.54 3.45
CA ASP A 63 11.09 0.38 3.67
C ASP A 63 11.75 0.24 2.28
N ILE A 64 12.87 0.94 2.03
CA ILE A 64 13.55 0.90 0.74
C ILE A 64 14.98 0.41 0.97
N VAL A 65 15.33 -0.70 0.32
CA VAL A 65 16.68 -1.23 0.25
C VAL A 65 17.22 -0.92 -1.15
N HIS A 66 18.14 0.06 -1.23
CA HIS A 66 18.77 0.47 -2.48
C HIS A 66 20.28 0.26 -2.36
N GLU A 67 20.78 -0.81 -2.96
CA GLU A 67 22.16 -1.27 -2.83
C GLU A 67 22.79 -1.61 -4.18
N GLY A 68 24.12 -1.84 -4.15
CA GLY A 68 24.88 -2.39 -5.27
C GLY A 68 25.24 -1.41 -6.39
N GLY A 69 24.83 -0.15 -6.29
CA GLY A 69 25.16 0.88 -7.29
C GLY A 69 24.82 0.42 -8.71
N THR A 70 25.81 0.42 -9.60
CA THR A 70 25.71 -0.08 -10.99
C THR A 70 26.25 -1.50 -11.16
N GLY A 71 26.52 -2.20 -10.05
CA GLY A 71 27.08 -3.56 -10.06
C GLY A 71 26.12 -4.59 -10.65
N ARG A 72 26.69 -5.77 -10.98
CA ARG A 72 25.93 -6.89 -11.56
C ARG A 72 25.93 -8.14 -10.68
N ASP A 73 26.74 -8.15 -9.63
CA ASP A 73 27.02 -9.32 -8.78
C ASP A 73 26.83 -9.04 -7.28
N HIS A 74 26.20 -7.90 -6.95
CA HIS A 74 25.93 -7.54 -5.57
C HIS A 74 24.90 -8.47 -4.94
N LYS A 75 25.20 -8.94 -3.73
CA LYS A 75 24.28 -9.73 -2.89
C LYS A 75 23.59 -8.81 -1.89
N VAL A 76 22.35 -8.47 -2.18
CA VAL A 76 21.57 -7.53 -1.36
C VAL A 76 21.50 -8.02 0.08
N SER A 77 21.75 -7.11 1.01
CA SER A 77 21.96 -7.45 2.44
C SER A 77 20.72 -8.05 3.11
N VAL A 78 19.53 -7.55 2.76
CA VAL A 78 18.26 -7.97 3.38
C VAL A 78 18.00 -9.48 3.22
N TYR A 79 18.43 -10.11 2.14
CA TYR A 79 18.22 -11.54 1.90
C TYR A 79 19.04 -12.46 2.82
N LYS A 80 20.04 -11.91 3.51
CA LYS A 80 20.85 -12.66 4.48
C LYS A 80 20.16 -12.83 5.82
N GLU A 81 19.14 -12.02 6.09
CA GLU A 81 18.43 -12.03 7.37
C GLU A 81 17.34 -13.12 7.37
N PRO A 82 17.37 -14.06 8.33
CA PRO A 82 16.34 -15.09 8.42
C PRO A 82 14.93 -14.47 8.54
N GLY A 83 14.02 -14.89 7.68
CA GLY A 83 12.63 -14.42 7.71
C GLY A 83 12.44 -12.96 7.33
N TRP A 84 13.35 -12.40 6.56
CA TRP A 84 13.37 -11.00 6.11
C TRP A 84 12.03 -10.51 5.55
N ALA A 85 11.30 -11.39 4.86
CA ALA A 85 10.03 -11.05 4.22
C ALA A 85 8.85 -10.97 5.20
N LYS A 86 8.93 -11.64 6.38
CA LYS A 86 7.77 -11.88 7.27
C LYS A 86 7.10 -10.63 7.83
N LYS A 87 7.81 -9.52 7.89
CA LYS A 87 7.30 -8.26 8.45
C LYS A 87 6.63 -7.35 7.43
N TYR A 88 6.53 -7.79 6.17
CA TYR A 88 5.99 -7.00 5.07
C TYR A 88 4.73 -7.63 4.50
N ASP A 89 3.77 -6.78 4.13
CA ASP A 89 2.54 -7.18 3.45
C ASP A 89 2.75 -7.24 1.93
N VAL A 90 3.68 -6.41 1.41
CA VAL A 90 4.02 -6.31 -0.02
C VAL A 90 5.53 -6.21 -0.18
N ILE A 91 6.08 -6.97 -1.11
CA ILE A 91 7.49 -6.91 -1.48
C ILE A 91 7.57 -6.65 -2.98
N VAL A 92 8.36 -5.65 -3.35
CA VAL A 92 8.64 -5.30 -4.74
C VAL A 92 10.12 -5.53 -5.02
N HIS A 93 10.41 -6.47 -5.90
CA HIS A 93 11.73 -6.72 -6.45
C HIS A 93 11.94 -5.87 -7.70
N ASN A 94 12.81 -4.89 -7.61
CA ASN A 94 13.19 -3.99 -8.70
C ASN A 94 14.72 -3.86 -8.77
N GLU A 95 15.38 -4.99 -8.76
CA GLU A 95 16.85 -5.07 -8.80
C GLU A 95 17.34 -5.93 -9.97
N CYS A 96 18.55 -5.65 -10.43
CA CYS A 96 19.20 -6.40 -11.52
C CYS A 96 20.65 -6.74 -11.18
N PHE A 97 20.84 -7.94 -10.58
CA PHE A 97 22.15 -8.50 -10.24
C PHE A 97 22.36 -9.86 -10.90
N GLY A 98 22.14 -9.94 -12.23
CA GLY A 98 22.14 -11.18 -13.00
C GLY A 98 23.49 -11.90 -13.09
N ALA A 99 24.58 -11.35 -12.55
CA ALA A 99 25.87 -12.03 -12.47
C ALA A 99 26.10 -12.79 -11.15
N VAL A 100 25.16 -12.74 -10.20
CA VAL A 100 25.24 -13.54 -8.98
C VAL A 100 25.11 -15.04 -9.34
N LYS A 101 26.14 -15.83 -8.95
CA LYS A 101 26.25 -17.28 -9.24
C LYS A 101 26.08 -18.15 -7.98
N ASP A 102 25.82 -17.57 -6.85
CA ASP A 102 25.69 -18.27 -5.57
C ASP A 102 24.28 -18.84 -5.41
N ASP A 103 24.12 -20.14 -5.67
CA ASP A 103 22.82 -20.82 -5.60
C ASP A 103 22.18 -20.75 -4.21
N ALA A 104 22.99 -20.82 -3.14
CA ALA A 104 22.48 -20.72 -1.78
C ALA A 104 21.91 -19.33 -1.49
N PHE A 105 22.60 -18.29 -1.96
CA PHE A 105 22.11 -16.93 -1.88
C PHE A 105 20.83 -16.73 -2.71
N VAL A 106 20.79 -17.20 -3.95
CA VAL A 106 19.61 -17.08 -4.80
C VAL A 106 18.39 -17.76 -4.18
N LYS A 107 18.57 -18.94 -3.55
CA LYS A 107 17.50 -19.63 -2.83
C LYS A 107 17.03 -18.89 -1.58
N SER A 108 17.81 -17.99 -1.00
CA SER A 108 17.39 -17.18 0.16
C SER A 108 16.43 -16.04 -0.19
N ILE A 109 16.24 -15.78 -1.48
CA ILE A 109 15.34 -14.73 -1.98
C ILE A 109 13.88 -15.20 -2.01
N SER A 110 13.62 -16.50 -2.07
CA SER A 110 12.29 -17.11 -2.21
C SER A 110 11.72 -17.69 -0.93
#